data_4b6edd7075d53702eb80ace32e48efd9
#
_entry.id   4b6edd7075d53702eb80ace32e48efd9
#
_cell.length_a   1.000
_cell.length_b   1.000
_cell.length_c   1.000
_cell.angle_alpha   90.00
_cell.angle_beta   90.00
_cell.angle_gamma   90.00
#
_symmetry.space_group_name_H-M   'P 1'
#
loop_
_entity.id
_entity.type
_entity.pdbx_description
1 polymer ?
#
loop_
_entity_poly.entity_id
_entity_poly.type
_entity_poly.pdbx_seq_one_letter_code
_entity_poly.pdbx_strand_id
1 'polypeptide(L)'
;MTKQRFLAIIYLLIGIILPAIAQTFTEQKKTYPVSADGSKYVVSGFTSFSPASDEHIYANALLWTVENVCPKLREGITEANVPAKSFSCDLVLASQADSKQNNTYYCKAIFRVAEGKLVYYLSDVLIESSVLVMKKVTAMEKLQPEKKASHKEIMDDFVQVESQMLNRMFDFIATHQLSPITHWNEISIGKPVKGMTEDECRLAFGKPQTVLQSNGEVQWMYSSSF
;
A
#
# COMPACT_ATOMS: atom_id res chain seq x y z
N MET A 1 -0.56 -45.62 36.45
CA MET A 1 0.36 -44.53 36.10
C MET A 1 0.56 -44.56 34.58
N THR A 2 -0.13 -43.76 33.75
CA THR A 2 0.38 -43.63 32.35
C THR A 2 -0.52 -42.74 31.45
N LYS A 3 -1.77 -42.52 31.75
CA LYS A 3 -2.62 -41.68 30.88
C LYS A 3 -2.48 -40.14 31.09
N GLN A 4 -2.17 -39.72 32.29
CA GLN A 4 -2.02 -38.26 32.57
C GLN A 4 -0.71 -37.64 32.08
N ARG A 5 0.35 -38.46 31.96
CA ARG A 5 1.64 -37.97 31.43
C ARG A 5 1.66 -37.82 29.92
N PHE A 6 0.82 -38.56 29.20
CA PHE A 6 0.72 -38.45 27.74
C PHE A 6 -0.05 -37.19 27.30
N LEU A 7 -1.07 -36.79 28.07
CA LEU A 7 -1.81 -35.52 27.75
C LEU A 7 -0.96 -34.28 28.01
N ALA A 8 -0.11 -34.28 29.04
CA ALA A 8 0.76 -33.13 29.34
C ALA A 8 1.85 -32.91 28.25
N ILE A 9 2.31 -33.99 27.63
CA ILE A 9 3.29 -33.88 26.53
C ILE A 9 2.66 -33.38 25.24
N ILE A 10 1.41 -33.71 24.95
CA ILE A 10 0.69 -33.20 23.77
C ILE A 10 0.36 -31.71 23.93
N TYR A 11 0.01 -31.24 25.11
CA TYR A 11 -0.20 -29.80 25.36
C TYR A 11 1.11 -29.01 25.33
N LEU A 12 2.24 -29.61 25.70
CA LEU A 12 3.54 -28.96 25.59
C LEU A 12 4.06 -28.89 24.15
N LEU A 13 3.70 -29.84 23.30
CA LEU A 13 4.06 -29.85 21.87
C LEU A 13 3.16 -28.93 21.03
N ILE A 14 1.91 -28.71 21.41
CA ILE A 14 0.99 -27.75 20.72
C ILE A 14 1.30 -26.31 21.13
N GLY A 15 1.88 -26.08 22.32
CA GLY A 15 2.31 -24.74 22.76
C GLY A 15 3.61 -24.24 22.13
N ILE A 16 4.33 -25.09 21.37
CA ILE A 16 5.63 -24.73 20.76
C ILE A 16 5.49 -24.47 19.24
N ILE A 17 4.33 -24.71 18.64
CA ILE A 17 4.12 -24.60 17.17
C ILE A 17 3.30 -23.34 16.79
N LEU A 18 3.10 -22.43 17.71
CA LEU A 18 2.73 -21.06 17.40
C LEU A 18 3.85 -20.11 17.87
N PRO A 19 5.00 -20.01 17.18
CA PRO A 19 5.62 -18.74 17.15
C PRO A 19 4.63 -17.88 16.36
N ALA A 20 3.85 -17.09 17.09
CA ALA A 20 3.29 -15.90 16.51
C ALA A 20 4.34 -15.32 15.55
N ILE A 21 4.01 -15.27 14.27
CA ILE A 21 4.61 -14.34 13.34
C ILE A 21 4.04 -12.98 13.76
N ALA A 22 4.30 -12.59 14.99
CA ALA A 22 4.33 -11.21 15.37
C ALA A 22 5.61 -10.67 14.73
N GLN A 23 5.51 -10.31 13.43
CA GLN A 23 6.48 -9.40 12.87
C GLN A 23 6.44 -8.20 13.80
N THR A 24 7.46 -8.05 14.60
CA THR A 24 7.71 -6.84 15.36
C THR A 24 7.96 -5.78 14.32
N PHE A 25 6.90 -5.03 13.96
CA PHE A 25 7.02 -3.77 13.27
C PHE A 25 7.85 -2.89 14.22
N THR A 26 9.13 -2.77 13.94
CA THR A 26 9.97 -1.81 14.65
C THR A 26 9.52 -0.46 14.09
N GLU A 27 8.60 0.18 14.81
CA GLU A 27 8.21 1.55 14.56
C GLU A 27 9.47 2.40 14.64
N GLN A 28 10.10 2.63 13.49
CA GLN A 28 11.16 3.60 13.40
C GLN A 28 10.49 4.96 13.63
N LYS A 29 10.83 5.62 14.74
CA LYS A 29 10.31 6.93 15.11
C LYS A 29 10.40 7.83 13.88
N LYS A 30 9.24 8.11 13.26
CA LYS A 30 9.16 8.95 12.07
C LYS A 30 9.64 10.34 12.43
N THR A 31 10.89 10.61 12.16
CA THR A 31 11.35 11.98 12.01
C THR A 31 10.88 12.40 10.62
N TYR A 32 10.09 13.49 10.54
CA TYR A 32 9.71 14.06 9.26
C TYR A 32 10.97 14.61 8.59
N PRO A 33 11.59 13.92 7.64
CA PRO A 33 12.74 14.48 6.98
C PRO A 33 12.22 15.41 5.89
N VAL A 34 12.58 16.63 6.02
CA VAL A 34 12.72 17.53 4.88
C VAL A 34 13.81 16.94 4.00
N SER A 35 13.67 16.99 2.67
CA SER A 35 14.74 16.62 1.74
C SER A 35 16.08 17.22 2.19
N ALA A 36 17.19 16.62 1.82
CA ALA A 36 18.52 17.05 2.27
C ALA A 36 18.81 18.55 2.04
N ASP A 37 18.13 19.17 1.08
CA ASP A 37 18.19 20.60 0.79
C ASP A 37 17.14 21.44 1.56
N GLY A 38 16.32 20.80 2.37
CA GLY A 38 15.25 21.48 3.14
C GLY A 38 14.06 21.95 2.34
N SER A 39 13.98 21.65 1.03
CA SER A 39 12.98 22.22 0.13
C SER A 39 11.67 21.44 0.03
N LYS A 40 11.67 20.14 0.35
CA LYS A 40 10.51 19.26 0.19
C LYS A 40 10.17 18.49 1.45
N TYR A 41 8.89 18.29 1.67
CA TYR A 41 8.40 17.35 2.67
C TYR A 41 8.47 15.93 2.11
N VAL A 42 9.16 15.03 2.82
CA VAL A 42 9.40 13.66 2.37
C VAL A 42 9.11 12.69 3.51
N VAL A 43 8.35 11.65 3.21
CA VAL A 43 8.20 10.49 4.10
C VAL A 43 8.93 9.32 3.47
N SER A 44 9.84 8.70 4.19
CA SER A 44 10.57 7.53 3.70
C SER A 44 10.82 6.52 4.80
N GLY A 45 10.95 5.26 4.42
CA GLY A 45 11.22 4.18 5.34
C GLY A 45 11.33 2.85 4.62
N PHE A 46 11.40 1.78 5.41
CA PHE A 46 11.36 0.42 4.89
C PHE A 46 10.69 -0.53 5.87
N THR A 47 10.19 -1.64 5.34
CA THR A 47 9.67 -2.78 6.12
C THR A 47 10.23 -4.07 5.56
N SER A 48 10.61 -5.01 6.45
CA SER A 48 11.15 -6.32 6.07
C SER A 48 10.06 -7.39 6.08
N PHE A 49 10.07 -8.29 5.10
CA PHE A 49 9.07 -9.35 4.90
C PHE A 49 9.74 -10.73 4.79
N SER A 50 10.65 -11.05 5.71
CA SER A 50 11.27 -12.39 5.73
C SER A 50 10.24 -13.44 6.20
N PRO A 51 10.11 -14.61 5.53
CA PRO A 51 10.95 -15.13 4.45
C PRO A 51 10.42 -14.89 3.03
N ALA A 52 9.55 -13.89 2.79
CA ALA A 52 8.96 -13.65 1.48
C ALA A 52 10.02 -13.28 0.41
N SER A 53 9.81 -13.73 -0.83
CA SER A 53 10.66 -13.37 -1.95
C SER A 53 10.43 -11.90 -2.39
N ASP A 54 11.45 -11.28 -2.98
CA ASP A 54 11.33 -9.93 -3.52
C ASP A 54 10.22 -9.82 -4.57
N GLU A 55 9.99 -10.87 -5.35
CA GLU A 55 8.92 -10.90 -6.35
C GLU A 55 7.53 -10.90 -5.69
N HIS A 56 7.34 -11.71 -4.64
CA HIS A 56 6.11 -11.74 -3.86
C HIS A 56 5.80 -10.37 -3.24
N ILE A 57 6.80 -9.74 -2.62
CA ILE A 57 6.65 -8.42 -2.01
C ILE A 57 6.29 -7.38 -3.07
N TYR A 58 7.00 -7.38 -4.20
CA TYR A 58 6.76 -6.44 -5.30
C TYR A 58 5.36 -6.58 -5.91
N ALA A 59 4.96 -7.81 -6.24
CA ALA A 59 3.66 -8.08 -6.84
C ALA A 59 2.50 -7.69 -5.90
N ASN A 60 2.60 -8.03 -4.61
CA ASN A 60 1.59 -7.66 -3.62
C ASN A 60 1.54 -6.15 -3.36
N ALA A 61 2.68 -5.47 -3.28
CA ALA A 61 2.73 -4.02 -3.10
C ALA A 61 2.08 -3.30 -4.30
N LEU A 62 2.39 -3.75 -5.53
CA LEU A 62 1.82 -3.19 -6.75
C LEU A 62 0.30 -3.45 -6.81
N LEU A 63 -0.14 -4.69 -6.55
CA LEU A 63 -1.55 -5.07 -6.56
C LEU A 63 -2.35 -4.23 -5.55
N TRP A 64 -1.88 -4.17 -4.30
CA TRP A 64 -2.54 -3.39 -3.27
C TRP A 64 -2.66 -1.92 -3.65
N THR A 65 -1.59 -1.34 -4.21
CA THR A 65 -1.56 0.07 -4.63
C THR A 65 -2.57 0.35 -5.74
N VAL A 66 -2.59 -0.48 -6.78
CA VAL A 66 -3.54 -0.32 -7.90
C VAL A 66 -4.98 -0.38 -7.43
N GLU A 67 -5.29 -1.24 -6.45
CA GLU A 67 -6.66 -1.47 -6.00
C GLU A 67 -7.17 -0.49 -4.96
N ASN A 68 -6.29 0.13 -4.19
CA ASN A 68 -6.72 0.85 -2.99
C ASN A 68 -6.41 2.35 -2.99
N VAL A 69 -5.36 2.79 -3.67
CA VAL A 69 -4.87 4.17 -3.51
C VAL A 69 -4.57 4.90 -4.81
N CYS A 70 -4.58 4.22 -5.95
CA CYS A 70 -4.48 4.90 -7.23
C CYS A 70 -5.80 5.57 -7.61
N PRO A 71 -5.78 6.85 -8.05
CA PRO A 71 -7.00 7.60 -8.34
C PRO A 71 -7.80 7.06 -9.53
N LYS A 72 -7.14 6.40 -10.46
CA LYS A 72 -7.72 5.86 -11.69
C LYS A 72 -7.20 4.46 -11.99
N LEU A 73 -7.28 3.58 -11.01
CA LEU A 73 -6.78 2.21 -11.14
C LEU A 73 -5.33 2.23 -11.63
N ARG A 74 -5.04 1.48 -12.69
CA ARG A 74 -3.70 1.38 -13.24
C ARG A 74 -3.12 2.69 -13.76
N GLU A 75 -3.93 3.65 -14.19
CA GLU A 75 -3.44 4.96 -14.66
C GLU A 75 -2.69 5.74 -13.56
N GLY A 76 -2.94 5.43 -12.28
CA GLY A 76 -2.18 5.98 -11.17
C GLY A 76 -0.74 5.46 -11.08
N ILE A 77 -0.41 4.34 -11.72
CA ILE A 77 0.96 3.83 -11.81
C ILE A 77 1.68 4.59 -12.93
N THR A 78 2.60 5.46 -12.55
CA THR A 78 3.34 6.30 -13.52
C THR A 78 4.50 5.56 -14.15
N GLU A 79 5.11 4.61 -13.42
CA GLU A 79 6.18 3.76 -13.90
C GLU A 79 6.15 2.42 -13.15
N ALA A 80 6.41 1.32 -13.86
CA ALA A 80 6.62 0.00 -13.24
C ALA A 80 7.80 -0.69 -13.90
N ASN A 81 8.83 -0.98 -13.11
CA ASN A 81 10.06 -1.65 -13.54
C ASN A 81 10.17 -3.01 -12.85
N VAL A 82 9.69 -4.04 -13.53
CA VAL A 82 9.66 -5.42 -13.01
C VAL A 82 11.06 -5.97 -12.70
N PRO A 83 12.07 -5.84 -13.61
CA PRO A 83 13.42 -6.29 -13.30
C PRO A 83 14.04 -5.61 -12.08
N ALA A 84 13.83 -4.32 -11.91
CA ALA A 84 14.31 -3.57 -10.75
C ALA A 84 13.42 -3.69 -9.52
N LYS A 85 12.28 -4.39 -9.63
CA LYS A 85 11.25 -4.51 -8.58
C LYS A 85 10.92 -3.17 -7.95
N SER A 86 10.65 -2.17 -8.80
CA SER A 86 10.29 -0.82 -8.38
C SER A 86 9.13 -0.29 -9.19
N PHE A 87 8.31 0.55 -8.56
CA PHE A 87 7.26 1.30 -9.25
C PHE A 87 7.07 2.66 -8.62
N SER A 88 6.57 3.59 -9.42
CA SER A 88 6.14 4.91 -8.97
C SER A 88 4.66 5.12 -9.28
N CYS A 89 3.99 5.89 -8.43
CA CYS A 89 2.56 6.14 -8.57
C CYS A 89 2.15 7.48 -7.96
N ASP A 90 1.02 7.98 -8.44
CA ASP A 90 0.28 9.06 -7.80
C ASP A 90 -0.72 8.46 -6.81
N LEU A 91 -0.70 8.92 -5.57
CA LEU A 91 -1.59 8.46 -4.50
C LEU A 91 -2.62 9.53 -4.18
N VAL A 92 -3.83 9.08 -3.85
CA VAL A 92 -4.88 9.92 -3.27
C VAL A 92 -5.26 9.34 -1.91
N LEU A 93 -5.00 10.09 -0.87
CA LEU A 93 -5.29 9.73 0.51
C LEU A 93 -6.30 10.72 1.09
N ALA A 94 -7.24 10.24 1.89
CA ALA A 94 -8.26 11.07 2.51
C ALA A 94 -8.21 10.96 4.02
N SER A 95 -8.51 12.06 4.72
CA SER A 95 -8.78 12.06 6.15
C SER A 95 -9.84 11.02 6.48
N GLN A 96 -9.78 10.45 7.68
CA GLN A 96 -10.81 9.51 8.13
C GLN A 96 -12.17 10.19 8.26
N ALA A 97 -13.24 9.42 8.10
CA ALA A 97 -14.62 9.93 8.15
C ALA A 97 -14.98 10.56 9.50
N ASP A 98 -14.33 10.15 10.58
CA ASP A 98 -14.48 10.67 11.94
C ASP A 98 -13.47 11.78 12.29
N SER A 99 -12.55 12.08 11.38
CA SER A 99 -11.61 13.17 11.54
C SER A 99 -12.34 14.52 11.50
N LYS A 100 -11.93 15.46 12.38
CA LYS A 100 -12.34 16.86 12.26
C LYS A 100 -11.78 17.54 11.02
N GLN A 101 -10.74 16.96 10.45
CA GLN A 101 -10.10 17.39 9.23
C GLN A 101 -10.75 16.63 8.06
N ASN A 102 -11.24 17.33 7.06
CA ASN A 102 -11.77 16.75 5.83
C ASN A 102 -10.84 17.13 4.68
N ASN A 103 -9.63 16.58 4.74
CA ASN A 103 -8.59 16.85 3.76
C ASN A 103 -8.44 15.68 2.79
N THR A 104 -8.06 16.00 1.56
CA THR A 104 -7.55 15.04 0.59
C THR A 104 -6.09 15.37 0.30
N TYR A 105 -5.25 14.35 0.34
CA TYR A 105 -3.82 14.46 0.10
C TYR A 105 -3.48 13.77 -1.21
N TYR A 106 -2.81 14.49 -2.09
CA TYR A 106 -2.24 13.97 -3.33
C TYR A 106 -0.73 13.92 -3.15
N CYS A 107 -0.10 12.78 -3.38
CA CYS A 107 1.34 12.66 -3.27
C CYS A 107 1.90 11.69 -4.31
N LYS A 108 3.18 11.88 -4.65
CA LYS A 108 3.94 10.92 -5.43
C LYS A 108 4.58 9.90 -4.51
N ALA A 109 4.52 8.64 -4.91
CA ALA A 109 5.19 7.57 -4.19
C ALA A 109 6.12 6.78 -5.10
N ILE A 110 7.24 6.33 -4.53
CA ILE A 110 8.15 5.38 -5.13
C ILE A 110 8.28 4.22 -4.17
N PHE A 111 8.08 3.00 -4.69
CA PHE A 111 8.28 1.76 -3.96
C PHE A 111 9.37 0.95 -4.64
N ARG A 112 10.26 0.38 -3.86
CA ARG A 112 11.33 -0.50 -4.34
C ARG A 112 11.50 -1.68 -3.40
N VAL A 113 11.66 -2.87 -3.98
CA VAL A 113 11.92 -4.08 -3.22
C VAL A 113 13.35 -4.55 -3.45
N ALA A 114 14.06 -4.82 -2.38
CA ALA A 114 15.39 -5.40 -2.39
C ALA A 114 15.67 -6.12 -1.07
N GLU A 115 16.30 -7.29 -1.14
CA GLU A 115 16.76 -8.06 0.03
C GLU A 115 15.63 -8.35 1.05
N GLY A 116 14.44 -8.71 0.57
CA GLY A 116 13.28 -8.98 1.41
C GLY A 116 12.67 -7.74 2.08
N LYS A 117 13.00 -6.54 1.59
CA LYS A 117 12.52 -5.27 2.15
C LYS A 117 11.75 -4.49 1.09
N LEU A 118 10.62 -3.90 1.50
CA LEU A 118 9.95 -2.84 0.75
C LEU A 118 10.44 -1.50 1.28
N VAL A 119 11.12 -0.75 0.43
CA VAL A 119 11.54 0.64 0.67
C VAL A 119 10.52 1.55 0.03
N TYR A 120 10.07 2.59 0.73
CA TYR A 120 9.11 3.55 0.23
C TYR A 120 9.59 4.98 0.40
N TYR A 121 9.14 5.84 -0.53
CA TYR A 121 9.43 7.26 -0.55
C TYR A 121 8.19 8.01 -1.05
N LEU A 122 7.64 8.90 -0.23
CA LEU A 122 6.50 9.74 -0.56
C LEU A 122 6.95 11.20 -0.58
N SER A 123 6.57 11.93 -1.61
CA SER A 123 6.94 13.34 -1.81
C SER A 123 5.85 14.13 -2.54
N ASP A 124 6.13 15.41 -2.76
CA ASP A 124 5.27 16.33 -3.51
C ASP A 124 3.82 16.34 -2.97
N VAL A 125 3.68 16.40 -1.64
CA VAL A 125 2.37 16.30 -0.97
C VAL A 125 1.58 17.58 -1.17
N LEU A 126 0.44 17.48 -1.86
CA LEU A 126 -0.55 18.53 -2.04
C LEU A 126 -1.77 18.24 -1.18
N ILE A 127 -2.32 19.27 -0.55
CA ILE A 127 -3.45 19.18 0.36
C ILE A 127 -4.63 19.91 -0.25
N GLU A 128 -5.74 19.22 -0.45
CA GLU A 128 -7.04 19.82 -0.76
C GLU A 128 -7.89 19.78 0.51
N SER A 129 -8.19 20.95 1.07
CA SER A 129 -9.03 21.08 2.25
C SER A 129 -10.44 21.54 1.85
N SER A 130 -11.47 20.82 2.34
CA SER A 130 -12.87 21.12 2.08
C SER A 130 -13.50 22.10 3.08
N VAL A 131 -12.75 22.53 4.09
CA VAL A 131 -13.25 23.43 5.14
C VAL A 131 -13.56 24.85 4.62
N LEU A 132 -13.08 25.19 3.46
CA LEU A 132 -13.36 26.50 2.83
C LEU A 132 -14.19 26.30 1.57
N VAL A 133 -15.19 27.15 1.39
CA VAL A 133 -16.11 27.23 0.23
C VAL A 133 -15.39 27.25 -1.13
N MET A 134 -14.09 27.51 -1.13
CA MET A 134 -13.20 27.33 -2.27
C MET A 134 -12.20 26.22 -1.96
N LYS A 135 -12.23 25.17 -2.76
CA LYS A 135 -11.21 24.12 -2.74
C LYS A 135 -9.83 24.74 -2.94
N LYS A 136 -9.06 24.82 -1.89
CA LYS A 136 -7.71 25.37 -1.93
C LYS A 136 -6.71 24.25 -1.89
N VAL A 137 -5.96 24.07 -2.95
CA VAL A 137 -4.82 23.17 -2.98
C VAL A 137 -3.58 23.90 -2.45
N THR A 138 -2.92 23.32 -1.48
CA THR A 138 -1.74 23.88 -0.82
C THR A 138 -0.65 22.80 -0.75
N ALA A 139 0.58 23.14 -1.10
CA ALA A 139 1.71 22.22 -0.91
C ALA A 139 2.09 22.12 0.58
N MET A 140 2.43 20.90 1.02
CA MET A 140 2.77 20.60 2.42
C MET A 140 3.91 21.48 2.92
N GLU A 141 4.89 21.79 2.06
CA GLU A 141 6.04 22.65 2.37
C GLU A 141 5.68 24.09 2.76
N LYS A 142 4.46 24.53 2.43
CA LYS A 142 3.95 25.87 2.80
C LYS A 142 3.34 25.90 4.19
N LEU A 143 3.19 24.76 4.85
CA LEU A 143 2.68 24.71 6.20
C LEU A 143 3.76 25.17 7.19
N GLN A 144 3.33 25.82 8.27
CA GLN A 144 4.18 26.33 9.35
C GLN A 144 3.59 25.86 10.69
N PRO A 145 3.79 24.57 11.03
CA PRO A 145 3.16 23.97 12.22
C PRO A 145 3.61 24.61 13.52
N GLU A 146 4.82 25.16 13.54
CA GLU A 146 5.37 25.89 14.68
C GLU A 146 4.69 27.26 14.94
N LYS A 147 4.01 27.82 13.92
CA LYS A 147 3.36 29.12 13.99
C LYS A 147 1.84 29.04 14.04
N LYS A 148 1.26 27.96 13.53
CA LYS A 148 -0.20 27.83 13.37
C LYS A 148 -0.66 26.43 13.78
N ALA A 149 -1.51 26.37 14.83
CA ALA A 149 -2.08 25.12 15.31
C ALA A 149 -2.82 24.33 14.21
N SER A 150 -3.58 25.02 13.34
CA SER A 150 -4.28 24.37 12.21
C SER A 150 -3.33 23.73 11.20
N HIS A 151 -2.14 24.25 11.00
CA HIS A 151 -1.13 23.64 10.15
C HIS A 151 -0.53 22.39 10.79
N LYS A 152 -0.35 22.41 12.11
CA LYS A 152 0.07 21.23 12.87
C LYS A 152 -0.99 20.13 12.79
N GLU A 153 -2.26 20.46 12.98
CA GLU A 153 -3.38 19.50 12.88
C GLU A 153 -3.44 18.84 11.49
N ILE A 154 -3.24 19.59 10.41
CA ILE A 154 -3.20 19.05 9.05
C ILE A 154 -2.01 18.08 8.87
N MET A 155 -0.84 18.43 9.40
CA MET A 155 0.33 17.56 9.33
C MET A 155 0.14 16.28 10.16
N ASP A 156 -0.42 16.40 11.36
CA ASP A 156 -0.72 15.24 12.22
C ASP A 156 -1.74 14.31 11.55
N ASP A 157 -2.78 14.85 10.89
CA ASP A 157 -3.76 14.11 10.12
C ASP A 157 -3.11 13.36 8.94
N PHE A 158 -2.26 14.03 8.16
CA PHE A 158 -1.53 13.39 7.07
C PHE A 158 -0.68 12.21 7.56
N VAL A 159 0.04 12.38 8.65
CA VAL A 159 0.85 11.31 9.26
C VAL A 159 0.00 10.10 9.64
N GLN A 160 -1.16 10.36 10.22
CA GLN A 160 -2.08 9.29 10.61
C GLN A 160 -2.59 8.55 9.36
N VAL A 161 -3.03 9.28 8.34
CA VAL A 161 -3.57 8.71 7.09
C VAL A 161 -2.49 7.91 6.35
N GLU A 162 -1.30 8.47 6.21
CA GLU A 162 -0.16 7.82 5.56
C GLU A 162 0.25 6.54 6.29
N SER A 163 0.35 6.61 7.63
CA SER A 163 0.72 5.45 8.45
C SER A 163 -0.30 4.32 8.31
N GLN A 164 -1.58 4.64 8.30
CA GLN A 164 -2.63 3.64 8.14
C GLN A 164 -2.62 3.03 6.73
N MET A 165 -2.37 3.84 5.70
CA MET A 165 -2.21 3.36 4.34
C MET A 165 -1.06 2.34 4.26
N LEU A 166 0.12 2.71 4.78
CA LEU A 166 1.29 1.83 4.79
C LEU A 166 1.05 0.55 5.59
N ASN A 167 0.45 0.63 6.78
CA ASN A 167 0.16 -0.54 7.60
C ASN A 167 -0.78 -1.50 6.88
N ARG A 168 -1.85 -1.01 6.23
CA ARG A 168 -2.75 -1.86 5.45
C ARG A 168 -2.04 -2.54 4.27
N MET A 169 -1.14 -1.82 3.59
CA MET A 169 -0.30 -2.40 2.53
C MET A 169 0.61 -3.49 3.10
N PHE A 170 1.26 -3.24 4.24
CA PHE A 170 2.17 -4.20 4.87
C PHE A 170 1.44 -5.46 5.33
N ASP A 171 0.27 -5.31 5.95
CA ASP A 171 -0.59 -6.44 6.33
C ASP A 171 -1.01 -7.25 5.11
N PHE A 172 -1.37 -6.58 4.01
CA PHE A 172 -1.72 -7.25 2.76
C PHE A 172 -0.55 -8.05 2.21
N ILE A 173 0.65 -7.46 2.11
CA ILE A 173 1.86 -8.15 1.63
C ILE A 173 2.18 -9.37 2.49
N ALA A 174 2.02 -9.26 3.82
CA ALA A 174 2.31 -10.33 4.76
C ALA A 174 1.31 -11.50 4.70
N THR A 175 0.06 -11.26 4.31
CA THR A 175 -1.02 -12.23 4.41
C THR A 175 -1.56 -12.73 3.08
N HIS A 176 -1.46 -11.92 2.01
CA HIS A 176 -2.02 -12.28 0.72
C HIS A 176 -1.09 -13.21 -0.06
N GLN A 177 -1.61 -14.35 -0.45
CA GLN A 177 -0.89 -15.35 -1.23
C GLN A 177 -1.22 -15.17 -2.70
N LEU A 178 -0.22 -14.78 -3.47
CA LEU A 178 -0.32 -14.69 -4.93
C LEU A 178 0.12 -15.99 -5.58
N SER A 179 -0.58 -16.37 -6.65
CA SER A 179 -0.06 -17.34 -7.60
C SER A 179 1.19 -16.77 -8.30
N PRO A 180 2.13 -17.61 -8.75
CA PRO A 180 3.28 -17.11 -9.53
C PRO A 180 2.83 -16.26 -10.71
N ILE A 181 3.40 -15.09 -10.85
CA ILE A 181 3.10 -14.16 -11.95
C ILE A 181 3.95 -14.53 -13.17
N THR A 182 3.29 -14.88 -14.27
CA THR A 182 3.94 -15.33 -15.49
C THR A 182 3.84 -14.34 -16.65
N HIS A 183 2.85 -13.45 -16.62
CA HIS A 183 2.53 -12.53 -17.72
C HIS A 183 2.97 -11.08 -17.45
N TRP A 184 4.17 -10.88 -16.87
CA TRP A 184 4.65 -9.54 -16.51
C TRP A 184 4.70 -8.55 -17.68
N ASN A 185 5.03 -9.02 -18.90
CA ASN A 185 5.08 -8.16 -20.09
C ASN A 185 3.68 -7.64 -20.45
N GLU A 186 2.69 -8.51 -20.43
CA GLU A 186 1.30 -8.18 -20.74
C GLU A 186 0.66 -7.32 -19.65
N ILE A 187 0.97 -7.63 -18.38
CA ILE A 187 0.58 -6.82 -17.23
C ILE A 187 1.14 -5.39 -17.39
N SER A 188 2.41 -5.26 -17.77
CA SER A 188 3.07 -3.95 -17.88
C SER A 188 2.40 -3.02 -18.90
N ILE A 189 1.84 -3.58 -19.97
CA ILE A 189 1.15 -2.83 -21.04
C ILE A 189 -0.39 -2.87 -20.93
N GLY A 190 -0.93 -3.49 -19.87
CA GLY A 190 -2.38 -3.61 -19.66
C GLY A 190 -3.09 -4.44 -20.74
N LYS A 191 -2.46 -5.49 -21.27
CA LYS A 191 -3.00 -6.34 -22.33
C LYS A 191 -3.51 -7.67 -21.80
N PRO A 192 -4.82 -7.98 -21.91
CA PRO A 192 -5.33 -9.28 -21.49
C PRO A 192 -4.83 -10.38 -22.43
N VAL A 193 -4.43 -11.52 -21.87
CA VAL A 193 -4.10 -12.72 -22.63
C VAL A 193 -4.74 -13.94 -21.99
N LYS A 194 -5.01 -14.96 -22.81
CA LYS A 194 -5.57 -16.22 -22.33
C LYS A 194 -4.58 -16.91 -21.39
N GLY A 195 -5.08 -17.33 -20.23
CA GLY A 195 -4.30 -18.03 -19.22
C GLY A 195 -3.82 -17.16 -18.06
N MET A 196 -4.09 -15.85 -18.10
CA MET A 196 -3.87 -15.00 -16.92
C MET A 196 -4.68 -15.48 -15.73
N THR A 197 -4.08 -15.46 -14.56
CA THR A 197 -4.76 -15.67 -13.28
C THR A 197 -5.60 -14.45 -12.90
N GLU A 198 -6.47 -14.59 -11.90
CA GLU A 198 -7.22 -13.44 -11.38
C GLU A 198 -6.30 -12.33 -10.89
N ASP A 199 -5.24 -12.68 -10.17
CA ASP A 199 -4.27 -11.70 -9.66
C ASP A 199 -3.52 -11.00 -10.79
N GLU A 200 -3.15 -11.72 -11.85
CA GLU A 200 -2.54 -11.13 -13.05
C GLU A 200 -3.49 -10.15 -13.75
N CYS A 201 -4.80 -10.51 -13.85
CA CYS A 201 -5.81 -9.60 -14.37
C CYS A 201 -5.97 -8.35 -13.51
N ARG A 202 -5.98 -8.50 -12.17
CA ARG A 202 -6.07 -7.38 -11.23
C ARG A 202 -4.83 -6.48 -11.28
N LEU A 203 -3.65 -7.06 -11.42
CA LEU A 203 -2.40 -6.31 -11.66
C LEU A 203 -2.43 -5.53 -12.97
N ALA A 204 -3.01 -6.11 -14.02
CA ALA A 204 -3.07 -5.51 -15.36
C ALA A 204 -4.12 -4.40 -15.47
N PHE A 205 -5.29 -4.57 -14.83
CA PHE A 205 -6.48 -3.73 -15.06
C PHE A 205 -7.03 -3.06 -13.78
N GLY A 206 -6.53 -3.47 -12.62
CA GLY A 206 -7.08 -3.05 -11.33
C GLY A 206 -8.30 -3.89 -10.92
N LYS A 207 -9.03 -3.41 -9.94
CA LYS A 207 -10.22 -4.07 -9.40
C LYS A 207 -11.39 -3.96 -10.39
N PRO A 208 -12.06 -5.07 -10.76
CA PRO A 208 -13.24 -4.99 -11.62
C PRO A 208 -14.36 -4.23 -10.92
N GLN A 209 -15.13 -3.45 -11.67
CA GLN A 209 -16.29 -2.73 -11.14
C GLN A 209 -17.44 -3.67 -10.82
N THR A 210 -17.62 -4.68 -11.66
CA THR A 210 -18.68 -5.67 -11.51
C THR A 210 -18.14 -7.04 -11.83
N VAL A 211 -18.52 -8.01 -11.01
CA VAL A 211 -18.24 -9.43 -11.24
C VAL A 211 -19.59 -10.12 -11.45
N LEU A 212 -19.77 -10.68 -12.63
CA LEU A 212 -20.95 -11.49 -12.97
C LEU A 212 -20.56 -12.97 -12.92
N GLN A 213 -21.40 -13.76 -12.26
CA GLN A 213 -21.24 -15.21 -12.22
C GLN A 213 -22.47 -15.86 -12.83
N SER A 214 -22.27 -16.64 -13.90
CA SER A 214 -23.33 -17.35 -14.57
C SER A 214 -22.81 -18.69 -15.11
N ASN A 215 -23.55 -19.77 -14.84
CA ASN A 215 -23.26 -21.13 -15.36
C ASN A 215 -21.83 -21.63 -15.08
N GLY A 216 -21.24 -21.23 -13.95
CA GLY A 216 -19.86 -21.59 -13.59
C GLY A 216 -18.78 -20.75 -14.26
N GLU A 217 -19.15 -19.76 -15.08
CA GLU A 217 -18.25 -18.76 -15.62
C GLU A 217 -18.28 -17.47 -14.80
N VAL A 218 -17.09 -16.86 -14.65
CA VAL A 218 -16.94 -15.57 -13.98
C VAL A 218 -16.54 -14.54 -15.03
N GLN A 219 -17.35 -13.50 -15.17
CA GLN A 219 -17.10 -12.40 -16.09
C GLN A 219 -16.79 -11.13 -15.28
N TRP A 220 -15.63 -10.55 -15.53
CA TRP A 220 -15.21 -9.29 -14.94
C TRP A 220 -15.50 -8.13 -15.90
N MET A 221 -16.16 -7.11 -15.37
CA MET A 221 -16.45 -5.89 -16.11
C MET A 221 -15.62 -4.74 -15.55
N TYR A 222 -14.92 -4.08 -16.44
CA TYR A 222 -14.17 -2.86 -16.16
C TYR A 222 -14.88 -1.70 -16.84
N SER A 223 -14.98 -0.54 -16.18
CA SER A 223 -15.52 0.64 -16.88
C SER A 223 -14.54 1.06 -17.96
N SER A 224 -15.03 1.13 -19.18
CA SER A 224 -14.38 1.90 -20.21
C SER A 224 -14.65 3.38 -19.92
N SER A 225 -13.80 4.02 -19.13
CA SER A 225 -13.70 5.49 -19.21
C SER A 225 -12.89 5.80 -20.48
N PHE A 226 -13.59 5.85 -21.60
CA PHE A 226 -13.08 6.48 -22.81
C PHE A 226 -13.31 7.99 -22.73
#